data_1f61d99699c0ef3f49ec63bfbe347fe1
#
_entry.id   1f61d99699c0ef3f49ec63bfbe347fe1
#
_cell.length_a   1.000
_cell.length_b   1.000
_cell.length_c   1.000
_cell.angle_alpha   90.00
_cell.angle_beta   90.00
_cell.angle_gamma   90.00
#
_symmetry.space_group_name_H-M   'P 1'
#
loop_
_entity.id
_entity.type
_entity.pdbx_description
1 polymer ?
#
loop_
_entity_poly.entity_id
_entity_poly.type
_entity_poly.pdbx_seq_one_letter_code
_entity_poly.pdbx_strand_id
1 'polypeptide(L)'
;MKKNRYIKKALSWVEKKPTKIVKSIAEGYEDPKVFTSKSTNEKIRADLSFTTYGGAKHYSDIALKNNNAKKLVVKWKVLSFMAGMKRGKLHLLAPKGHKAFTERLVERHNINALVHTI
;
A
#
# COMPACT_ATOMS: atom_id res chain seq x y z
N MET A 1 -1.44 16.52 5.81
CA MET A 1 -1.99 15.55 4.87
C MET A 1 -2.85 14.53 5.59
N LYS A 2 -3.93 14.11 4.95
CA LYS A 2 -4.87 13.14 5.56
C LYS A 2 -4.21 11.81 5.94
N LYS A 3 -3.23 11.35 5.17
CA LYS A 3 -2.54 10.09 5.44
C LYS A 3 -1.76 10.10 6.74
N ASN A 4 -1.20 11.24 7.14
CA ASN A 4 -0.44 11.36 8.38
C ASN A 4 -1.26 11.00 9.62
N ARG A 5 -2.57 11.22 9.54
CA ARG A 5 -3.49 10.87 10.62
C ARG A 5 -3.53 9.36 10.89
N TYR A 6 -3.31 8.57 9.86
CA TYR A 6 -3.45 7.10 9.92
C TYR A 6 -2.14 6.35 9.93
N ILE A 7 -1.01 7.03 9.77
CA ILE A 7 0.28 6.34 9.63
C ILE A 7 0.65 5.55 10.89
N LYS A 8 0.30 6.05 12.06
CA LYS A 8 0.54 5.32 13.31
C LYS A 8 -0.25 4.03 13.39
N LYS A 9 -1.50 4.06 12.94
CA LYS A 9 -2.33 2.86 12.88
C LYS A 9 -1.77 1.85 11.88
N ALA A 10 -1.30 2.33 10.74
CA ALA A 10 -0.69 1.48 9.73
C ALA A 10 0.59 0.82 10.26
N LEU A 11 1.44 1.58 10.94
CA LEU A 11 2.66 1.04 11.54
C LEU A 11 2.32 0.00 12.62
N SER A 12 1.32 0.27 13.44
CA SER A 12 0.86 -0.68 14.45
C SER A 12 0.39 -1.98 13.82
N TRP A 13 -0.29 -1.89 12.68
CA TRP A 13 -0.72 -3.09 11.93
C TRP A 13 0.48 -3.91 11.46
N VAL A 14 1.52 -3.25 10.91
CA VAL A 14 2.73 -3.92 10.45
C VAL A 14 3.51 -4.55 11.61
N GLU A 15 3.61 -3.84 12.73
CA GLU A 15 4.37 -4.31 13.90
C GLU A 15 3.85 -5.62 14.50
N LYS A 16 2.60 -5.95 14.25
CA LYS A 16 2.01 -7.21 14.71
C LYS A 16 2.43 -8.40 13.86
N LYS A 17 3.14 -8.18 12.77
CA LYS A 17 3.55 -9.22 11.83
C LYS A 17 5.02 -9.56 12.04
N PRO A 18 5.42 -10.82 11.81
CA PRO A 18 6.83 -11.21 11.86
C PRO A 18 7.56 -10.66 10.64
N THR A 19 8.11 -9.46 10.77
CA THR A 19 8.80 -8.79 9.67
C THR A 19 10.27 -8.57 9.99
N LYS A 20 11.08 -8.53 8.95
CA LYS A 20 12.53 -8.31 9.06
C LYS A 20 12.92 -6.87 8.81
N ILE A 21 12.35 -6.25 7.77
CA ILE A 21 12.65 -4.89 7.36
C ILE A 21 11.35 -4.14 7.15
N VAL A 22 11.21 -2.96 7.77
CA VAL A 22 10.04 -2.10 7.60
C VAL A 22 10.53 -0.76 7.07
N LYS A 23 9.90 -0.29 5.99
CA LYS A 23 10.13 1.05 5.44
C LYS A 23 8.80 1.80 5.46
N SER A 24 8.86 3.09 5.69
CA SER A 24 7.65 3.91 5.83
C SER A 24 7.93 5.35 5.47
N ILE A 25 6.88 6.06 5.06
CA ILE A 25 6.94 7.51 4.88
C ILE A 25 6.96 8.25 6.22
N ALA A 26 6.74 7.54 7.33
CA ALA A 26 6.79 8.14 8.66
C ALA A 26 8.22 8.53 9.03
N GLU A 27 8.33 9.57 9.86
CA GLU A 27 9.62 10.02 10.37
C GLU A 27 10.30 8.89 11.16
N GLY A 28 11.61 8.76 10.98
CA GLY A 28 12.39 7.73 11.67
C GLY A 28 12.54 6.42 10.90
N TYR A 29 11.91 6.31 9.74
CA TYR A 29 12.00 5.12 8.89
C TYR A 29 12.67 5.46 7.57
N GLU A 30 13.30 4.46 6.97
CA GLU A 30 13.79 4.57 5.60
C GLU A 30 12.58 4.62 4.65
N ASP A 31 12.66 5.45 3.60
CA ASP A 31 11.58 5.59 2.63
C ASP A 31 11.38 4.31 1.82
N PRO A 32 10.11 3.95 1.53
CA PRO A 32 9.83 2.87 0.59
C PRO A 32 10.35 3.22 -0.80
N LYS A 33 10.61 2.19 -1.59
CA LYS A 33 11.12 2.36 -2.95
C LYS A 33 10.13 3.11 -3.83
N VAL A 34 10.64 3.99 -4.69
CA VAL A 34 9.84 4.71 -5.68
C VAL A 34 9.91 3.95 -7.01
N PHE A 35 8.74 3.74 -7.61
CA PHE A 35 8.63 3.16 -8.95
C PHE A 35 8.13 4.22 -9.92
N THR A 36 8.50 4.08 -11.18
CA THR A 36 8.00 4.98 -12.22
C THR A 36 7.07 4.17 -13.14
N SER A 37 5.83 4.65 -13.30
CA SER A 37 4.87 4.03 -14.20
C SER A 37 5.28 4.32 -15.63
N LYS A 38 5.45 3.27 -16.45
CA LYS A 38 5.83 3.43 -17.87
C LYS A 38 4.73 4.09 -18.69
N SER A 39 3.48 3.85 -18.33
CA SER A 39 2.35 4.38 -19.11
C SER A 39 2.06 5.85 -18.84
N THR A 40 2.28 6.32 -17.62
CA THR A 40 1.96 7.70 -17.23
C THR A 40 3.17 8.54 -16.84
N ASN A 41 4.33 7.92 -16.70
CA ASN A 41 5.56 8.56 -16.22
C ASN A 41 5.45 9.08 -14.78
N GLU A 42 4.42 8.67 -14.07
CA GLU A 42 4.24 9.08 -12.67
C GLU A 42 5.12 8.27 -11.74
N LYS A 43 5.57 8.91 -10.67
CA LYS A 43 6.32 8.24 -9.61
C LYS A 43 5.34 7.68 -8.59
N ILE A 44 5.56 6.44 -8.22
CA ILE A 44 4.67 5.69 -7.34
C ILE A 44 5.46 5.16 -6.16
N ARG A 45 4.95 5.44 -4.95
CA ARG A 45 5.57 4.98 -3.72
C ARG A 45 4.48 4.54 -2.76
N ALA A 46 4.64 3.34 -2.19
CA ALA A 46 3.74 2.88 -1.13
C ALA A 46 3.97 3.66 0.16
N ASP A 47 2.99 3.71 1.02
CA ASP A 47 3.14 4.36 2.33
C ASP A 47 4.03 3.54 3.26
N LEU A 48 3.98 2.21 3.12
CA LEU A 48 4.82 1.28 3.87
C LEU A 48 5.25 0.13 2.99
N SER A 49 6.37 -0.48 3.34
CA SER A 49 6.74 -1.77 2.80
C SER A 49 7.39 -2.59 3.92
N PHE A 50 7.27 -3.90 3.83
CA PHE A 50 7.91 -4.78 4.80
C PHE A 50 8.34 -6.08 4.12
N THR A 51 9.41 -6.67 4.65
CA THR A 51 9.94 -7.93 4.16
C THR A 51 9.78 -8.96 5.25
N THR A 52 9.25 -10.13 4.90
CA THR A 52 9.11 -11.24 5.85
C THR A 52 10.44 -11.97 5.98
N TYR A 53 10.56 -12.82 7.00
CA TYR A 53 11.78 -13.61 7.20
C TYR A 53 12.06 -14.56 6.05
N GLY A 54 11.03 -14.96 5.31
CA GLY A 54 11.19 -15.77 4.10
C GLY A 54 11.64 -15.00 2.87
N GLY A 55 11.80 -13.68 2.97
CA GLY A 55 12.27 -12.83 1.89
C GLY A 55 11.18 -12.27 0.99
N ALA A 56 9.90 -12.54 1.26
CA ALA A 56 8.81 -11.96 0.50
C ALA A 56 8.66 -10.48 0.84
N LYS A 57 8.56 -9.64 -0.18
CA LYS A 57 8.40 -8.19 0.00
C LYS A 57 6.96 -7.77 -0.25
N HIS A 58 6.37 -7.14 0.75
CA HIS A 58 4.99 -6.67 0.72
C HIS A 58 4.95 -5.15 0.68
N TYR A 59 3.96 -4.62 0.00
CA TYR A 59 3.70 -3.18 -0.01
C TYR A 59 2.36 -2.92 0.65
N SER A 60 2.25 -1.82 1.38
CA SER A 60 1.02 -1.41 2.04
C SER A 60 0.73 0.04 1.72
N ASP A 61 -0.51 0.35 1.44
CA ASP A 61 -0.93 1.70 1.15
C ASP A 61 -2.15 2.05 1.99
N ILE A 62 -2.18 3.25 2.52
CA ILE A 62 -3.33 3.74 3.29
C ILE A 62 -4.39 4.15 2.26
N ALA A 63 -5.51 3.43 2.25
CA ALA A 63 -6.55 3.60 1.24
C ALA A 63 -7.61 4.58 1.72
N LEU A 64 -7.63 5.76 1.12
CA LEU A 64 -8.59 6.81 1.43
C LEU A 64 -9.46 7.11 0.23
N LYS A 65 -10.73 7.40 0.46
CA LYS A 65 -11.63 7.92 -0.55
C LYS A 65 -11.03 9.16 -1.20
N ASN A 66 -11.13 9.23 -2.52
CA ASN A 66 -10.50 10.33 -3.22
C ASN A 66 -11.20 10.54 -4.56
N ASN A 67 -11.20 11.77 -5.05
CA ASN A 67 -11.84 12.13 -6.30
C ASN A 67 -11.10 11.61 -7.52
N ASN A 68 -9.85 11.21 -7.36
CA ASN A 68 -9.04 10.71 -8.46
C ASN A 68 -8.84 9.20 -8.35
N ALA A 69 -9.94 8.46 -8.51
CA ALA A 69 -9.92 7.01 -8.45
C ALA A 69 -9.00 6.40 -9.52
N LYS A 70 -8.93 7.04 -10.69
CA LYS A 70 -8.08 6.59 -11.79
C LYS A 70 -6.61 6.53 -11.38
N LYS A 71 -6.14 7.56 -10.67
CA LYS A 71 -4.76 7.62 -10.19
C LYS A 71 -4.50 6.55 -9.14
N LEU A 72 -5.45 6.31 -8.24
CA LEU A 72 -5.36 5.24 -7.25
C LEU A 72 -5.26 3.86 -7.91
N VAL A 73 -6.05 3.61 -8.93
CA VAL A 73 -6.05 2.34 -9.65
C VAL A 73 -4.67 2.08 -10.27
N VAL A 74 -4.09 3.07 -10.92
CA VAL A 74 -2.75 2.96 -11.50
C VAL A 74 -1.73 2.63 -10.42
N LYS A 75 -1.76 3.38 -9.32
CA LYS A 75 -0.84 3.18 -8.20
C LYS A 75 -0.95 1.77 -7.64
N TRP A 76 -2.16 1.33 -7.35
CA TRP A 76 -2.37 0.02 -6.73
C TRP A 76 -2.03 -1.13 -7.67
N LYS A 77 -2.27 -0.98 -8.97
CA LYS A 77 -1.89 -2.01 -9.95
C LYS A 77 -0.38 -2.15 -10.03
N VAL A 78 0.36 -1.04 -10.05
CA VAL A 78 1.82 -1.07 -10.08
C VAL A 78 2.36 -1.72 -8.81
N LEU A 79 1.87 -1.30 -7.64
CA LEU A 79 2.32 -1.86 -6.37
C LEU A 79 2.00 -3.35 -6.24
N SER A 80 0.83 -3.76 -6.70
CA SER A 80 0.42 -5.17 -6.70
C SER A 80 1.35 -6.01 -7.56
N PHE A 81 1.67 -5.52 -8.76
CA PHE A 81 2.58 -6.21 -9.67
C PHE A 81 3.98 -6.33 -9.06
N MET A 82 4.50 -5.23 -8.51
CA MET A 82 5.84 -5.23 -7.92
C MET A 82 5.93 -6.15 -6.68
N ALA A 83 4.88 -6.17 -5.87
CA ALA A 83 4.82 -7.09 -4.74
C ALA A 83 4.81 -8.55 -5.21
N GLY A 84 4.03 -8.85 -6.24
CA GLY A 84 3.96 -10.19 -6.81
C GLY A 84 5.30 -10.69 -7.33
N MET A 85 6.09 -9.80 -7.90
CA MET A 85 7.43 -10.15 -8.37
C MET A 85 8.39 -10.55 -7.23
N LYS A 86 8.10 -10.12 -6.01
CA LYS A 86 8.88 -10.43 -4.82
C LYS A 86 8.19 -11.44 -3.91
N ARG A 87 7.22 -12.19 -4.44
CA ARG A 87 6.43 -13.19 -3.73
C ARG A 87 5.59 -12.62 -2.59
N GLY A 88 5.39 -11.31 -2.57
CA GLY A 88 4.58 -10.62 -1.58
C GLY A 88 3.22 -10.23 -2.14
N LYS A 89 2.54 -9.37 -1.40
CA LYS A 89 1.21 -8.89 -1.76
C LYS A 89 1.08 -7.41 -1.47
N LEU A 90 0.12 -6.77 -2.13
CA LEU A 90 -0.29 -5.42 -1.80
C LEU A 90 -1.37 -5.49 -0.71
N HIS A 91 -1.16 -4.75 0.37
CA HIS A 91 -2.13 -4.63 1.46
C HIS A 91 -2.67 -3.21 1.47
N LEU A 92 -3.98 -3.07 1.30
CA LEU A 92 -4.64 -1.78 1.34
C LEU A 92 -5.26 -1.60 2.73
N LEU A 93 -4.78 -0.61 3.44
CA LEU A 93 -5.18 -0.34 4.82
C LEU A 93 -6.24 0.75 4.81
N ALA A 94 -7.50 0.35 4.98
CA ALA A 94 -8.63 1.25 4.88
C ALA A 94 -9.13 1.67 6.27
N PRO A 95 -9.04 2.97 6.61
CA PRO A 95 -9.65 3.46 7.84
C PRO A 95 -11.17 3.35 7.77
N LYS A 96 -11.81 3.45 8.93
CA LYS A 96 -13.26 3.44 9.02
C LYS A 96 -13.88 4.46 8.06
N GLY A 97 -14.86 4.02 7.29
CA GLY A 97 -15.53 4.86 6.30
C GLY A 97 -14.91 4.82 4.91
N HIS A 98 -13.74 4.18 4.75
CA HIS A 98 -13.05 4.12 3.47
C HIS A 98 -13.00 2.71 2.87
N LYS A 99 -13.41 1.70 3.64
CA LYS A 99 -13.30 0.30 3.22
C LYS A 99 -14.16 -0.02 2.00
N ALA A 100 -15.42 0.40 2.02
CA ALA A 100 -16.36 0.09 0.93
C ALA A 100 -15.88 0.68 -0.40
N PHE A 101 -15.38 1.90 -0.38
CA PHE A 101 -14.81 2.55 -1.56
C PHE A 101 -13.61 1.74 -2.09
N THR A 102 -12.72 1.35 -1.19
CA THR A 102 -11.51 0.59 -1.54
C THR A 102 -11.86 -0.76 -2.15
N GLU A 103 -12.77 -1.49 -1.52
CA GLU A 103 -13.19 -2.80 -2.02
C GLU A 103 -13.84 -2.71 -3.40
N ARG A 104 -14.64 -1.67 -3.65
CA ARG A 104 -15.25 -1.46 -4.97
C ARG A 104 -14.22 -1.24 -6.05
N LEU A 105 -13.17 -0.45 -5.78
CA LEU A 105 -12.11 -0.21 -6.75
C LEU A 105 -11.32 -1.50 -7.03
N VAL A 106 -10.98 -2.22 -5.98
CA VAL A 106 -10.24 -3.47 -6.09
C VAL A 106 -11.01 -4.47 -6.94
N GLU A 107 -12.30 -4.64 -6.68
CA GLU A 107 -13.14 -5.58 -7.41
C GLU A 107 -13.37 -5.14 -8.86
N ARG A 108 -13.73 -3.87 -9.07
CA ARG A 108 -14.01 -3.33 -10.40
C ARG A 108 -12.82 -3.42 -11.35
N HIS A 109 -11.62 -3.22 -10.84
CA HIS A 109 -10.40 -3.16 -11.65
C HIS A 109 -9.53 -4.41 -11.52
N ASN A 110 -10.03 -5.45 -10.87
CA ASN A 110 -9.31 -6.72 -10.70
C ASN A 110 -7.91 -6.52 -10.10
N ILE A 111 -7.80 -5.70 -9.09
CA ILE A 111 -6.53 -5.45 -8.42
C ILE A 111 -6.25 -6.60 -7.45
N ASN A 112 -5.07 -7.21 -7.58
CA ASN A 112 -4.68 -8.29 -6.66
C ASN A 112 -4.15 -7.67 -5.37
N ALA A 113 -5.05 -7.42 -4.44
CA ALA A 113 -4.72 -6.78 -3.17
C ALA A 113 -5.60 -7.32 -2.05
N LEU A 114 -5.08 -7.26 -0.84
CA LEU A 114 -5.82 -7.59 0.38
C LEU A 114 -6.25 -6.29 1.05
N VAL A 115 -7.54 -6.16 1.36
CA VAL A 115 -8.07 -4.97 2.02
C VAL A 115 -8.23 -5.26 3.51
N HIS A 116 -7.63 -4.42 4.33
CA HIS A 116 -7.70 -4.52 5.79
C HIS A 116 -8.29 -3.26 6.38
N THR A 117 -9.05 -3.40 7.46
CA THR A 117 -9.56 -2.26 8.22
C THR A 117 -8.55 -1.87 9.31
N ILE A 118 -8.27 -0.58 9.41
CA ILE A 118 -7.37 -0.10 10.48
C ILE A 118 -8.02 0.97 11.36
#